data_b58385ab204a4c1d05e6282eb34d98b8
#
_entry.id   b58385ab204a4c1d05e6282eb34d98b8
#
_cell.length_a   1.000
_cell.length_b   1.000
_cell.length_c   1.000
_cell.angle_alpha   90.00
_cell.angle_beta   90.00
_cell.angle_gamma   90.00
#
_symmetry.space_group_name_H-M   'P 1'
#
loop_
_entity.id
_entity.type
_entity.pdbx_description
1 polymer ?
#
loop_
_entity_poly.entity_id
_entity_poly.type
_entity_poly.pdbx_seq_one_letter_code
_entity_poly.pdbx_strand_id
1 'polypeptide(L)'
;QVAGANSEQLFEVLTKMLGELRDGHVNLYSAFDIGRNWSWKEDYPVNFDETLYKRYIGTDYRIAAGIYYKILDDNIGYMRIPSFGSQPGNGNIDDILFHFMSCRSLIIDVRENGGGMMTSAEILASRFVNKKTLVGYMQHKTGRGHNDFSKLQEQYIEPSSYIRWQKPVFVLTN
;
A
#
# COMPACT_ATOMS: atom_id res chain seq x y z
N GLN A 1 5.57 34.57 14.25
CA GLN A 1 5.37 35.94 13.74
C GLN A 1 4.82 35.87 12.33
N VAL A 2 3.49 35.96 12.20
CA VAL A 2 2.79 35.86 10.89
C VAL A 2 2.14 37.19 10.52
N ALA A 3 2.12 38.15 11.43
CA ALA A 3 1.59 39.49 11.17
C ALA A 3 2.46 40.22 10.12
N GLY A 4 1.88 40.59 8.98
CA GLY A 4 2.57 41.23 7.88
C GLY A 4 3.22 40.30 6.83
N ALA A 5 3.11 39.00 6.98
CA ALA A 5 3.59 38.03 5.98
C ALA A 5 2.70 38.04 4.74
N ASN A 6 3.32 37.96 3.57
CA ASN A 6 2.59 37.68 2.33
C ASN A 6 2.22 36.18 2.25
N SER A 7 1.47 35.78 1.22
CA SER A 7 0.97 34.40 1.08
C SER A 7 2.09 33.36 0.98
N GLU A 8 3.21 33.67 0.32
CA GLU A 8 4.37 32.78 0.20
C GLU A 8 5.07 32.59 1.54
N GLN A 9 5.33 33.68 2.27
CA GLN A 9 5.93 33.64 3.59
C GLN A 9 5.06 32.89 4.60
N LEU A 10 3.74 33.09 4.54
CA LEU A 10 2.80 32.34 5.38
C LEU A 10 2.86 30.84 5.05
N PHE A 11 2.86 30.49 3.77
CA PHE A 11 2.96 29.10 3.30
C PHE A 11 4.24 28.43 3.81
N GLU A 12 5.39 29.08 3.70
CA GLU A 12 6.66 28.56 4.22
C GLU A 12 6.64 28.29 5.73
N VAL A 13 6.09 29.24 6.50
CA VAL A 13 5.98 29.09 7.96
C VAL A 13 5.08 27.91 8.31
N LEU A 14 3.93 27.81 7.66
CA LEU A 14 2.99 26.71 7.90
C LEU A 14 3.57 25.36 7.45
N THR A 15 4.28 25.31 6.32
CA THR A 15 4.96 24.08 5.85
C THR A 15 6.01 23.62 6.85
N LYS A 16 6.85 24.52 7.37
CA LYS A 16 7.83 24.21 8.42
C LYS A 16 7.15 23.70 9.68
N MET A 17 6.10 24.37 10.14
CA MET A 17 5.34 23.95 11.32
C MET A 17 4.73 22.55 11.17
N LEU A 18 4.12 22.25 10.01
CA LEU A 18 3.54 20.94 9.73
C LEU A 18 4.62 19.88 9.53
N GLY A 19 5.80 20.26 9.02
CA GLY A 19 6.96 19.37 8.87
C GLY A 19 7.47 18.78 10.18
N GLU A 20 7.27 19.48 11.32
CA GLU A 20 7.62 18.97 12.65
C GLU A 20 6.82 17.69 13.04
N LEU A 21 5.68 17.42 12.38
CA LEU A 21 4.92 16.20 12.57
C LEU A 21 5.61 14.99 11.94
N ARG A 22 6.56 15.19 11.02
CA ARG A 22 7.34 14.17 10.31
C ARG A 22 6.48 13.09 9.65
N ASP A 23 5.27 13.48 9.21
CA ASP A 23 4.30 12.58 8.60
C ASP A 23 4.13 12.92 7.11
N GLY A 24 4.34 11.91 6.26
CA GLY A 24 4.18 12.04 4.81
C GLY A 24 2.74 12.24 4.34
N HIS A 25 1.73 12.05 5.19
CA HIS A 25 0.31 12.27 4.87
C HIS A 25 -0.15 13.70 5.19
N VAL A 26 0.63 14.47 5.95
CA VAL A 26 0.32 15.87 6.24
C VAL A 26 0.81 16.74 5.09
N ASN A 27 -0.13 17.29 4.32
CA ASN A 27 0.16 18.14 3.18
C ASN A 27 -0.53 19.50 3.31
N LEU A 28 0.17 20.55 2.91
CA LEU A 28 -0.37 21.90 2.76
C LEU A 28 -0.43 22.24 1.27
N TYR A 29 -1.58 22.64 0.78
CA TYR A 29 -1.79 22.98 -0.62
C TYR A 29 -2.01 24.48 -0.76
N SER A 30 -1.38 25.09 -1.76
CA SER A 30 -1.64 26.44 -2.21
C SER A 30 -1.86 26.44 -3.71
N ALA A 31 -2.18 27.61 -4.29
CA ALA A 31 -2.29 27.78 -5.73
C ALA A 31 -0.93 27.71 -6.46
N PHE A 32 0.18 27.80 -5.72
CA PHE A 32 1.53 27.92 -6.29
C PHE A 32 2.50 26.82 -5.81
N ASP A 33 2.18 26.08 -4.73
CA ASP A 33 3.10 25.04 -4.20
C ASP A 33 2.38 24.04 -3.29
N ILE A 34 3.07 22.90 -3.01
CA ILE A 34 2.66 21.86 -2.07
C ILE A 34 3.73 21.70 -1.01
N GLY A 35 3.39 22.07 0.24
CA GLY A 35 4.21 21.82 1.43
C GLY A 35 3.99 20.40 1.96
N ARG A 36 5.08 19.63 2.13
CA ARG A 36 5.06 18.25 2.62
C ARG A 36 6.38 17.92 3.28
N ASN A 37 6.38 17.02 4.27
CA ASN A 37 7.60 16.39 4.76
C ASN A 37 8.05 15.31 3.75
N TRP A 38 8.90 15.68 2.78
CA TRP A 38 9.38 14.79 1.72
C TRP A 38 10.37 13.71 2.24
N SER A 39 11.00 13.96 3.39
CA SER A 39 11.96 13.05 4.01
C SER A 39 11.35 12.00 4.94
N TRP A 40 10.04 11.89 4.99
CA TRP A 40 9.34 11.00 5.92
C TRP A 40 9.78 9.52 5.84
N LYS A 41 10.37 9.10 4.74
CA LYS A 41 10.82 7.72 4.48
C LYS A 41 12.36 7.56 4.44
N GLU A 42 13.13 8.60 4.77
CA GLU A 42 14.61 8.53 4.66
C GLU A 42 15.24 7.53 5.64
N ASP A 43 14.60 7.29 6.78
CA ASP A 43 15.09 6.37 7.81
C ASP A 43 14.72 4.89 7.55
N TYR A 44 13.99 4.59 6.48
CA TYR A 44 13.61 3.22 6.15
C TYR A 44 14.58 2.61 5.14
N PRO A 45 15.09 1.40 5.42
CA PRO A 45 15.98 0.71 4.48
C PRO A 45 15.23 0.36 3.19
N VAL A 46 15.82 0.74 2.05
CA VAL A 46 15.31 0.34 0.74
C VAL A 46 15.83 -1.07 0.45
N ASN A 47 14.93 -2.06 0.35
CA ASN A 47 15.26 -3.43 -0.01
C ASN A 47 14.75 -3.81 -1.41
N PHE A 48 14.47 -2.84 -2.25
CA PHE A 48 14.06 -3.00 -3.63
C PHE A 48 15.01 -2.24 -4.57
N ASP A 49 15.50 -2.94 -5.58
CA ASP A 49 16.32 -2.38 -6.64
C ASP A 49 15.70 -2.71 -8.00
N GLU A 50 15.36 -1.69 -8.76
CA GLU A 50 14.68 -1.80 -10.05
C GLU A 50 15.55 -2.54 -11.09
N THR A 51 16.87 -2.39 -11.02
CA THR A 51 17.80 -3.06 -11.94
C THR A 51 17.85 -4.56 -11.66
N LEU A 52 17.93 -4.92 -10.37
CA LEU A 52 17.87 -6.32 -9.94
C LEU A 52 16.50 -6.91 -10.24
N TYR A 53 15.42 -6.17 -10.00
CA TYR A 53 14.07 -6.60 -10.36
C TYR A 53 13.98 -6.95 -11.85
N LYS A 54 14.39 -6.07 -12.75
CA LYS A 54 14.37 -6.31 -14.19
C LYS A 54 15.28 -7.47 -14.59
N ARG A 55 16.42 -7.63 -13.92
CA ARG A 55 17.35 -8.72 -14.18
C ARG A 55 16.77 -10.10 -13.86
N TYR A 56 16.04 -10.23 -12.73
CA TYR A 56 15.53 -11.53 -12.25
C TYR A 56 14.10 -11.82 -12.69
N ILE A 57 13.26 -10.80 -12.76
CA ILE A 57 11.86 -10.96 -13.15
C ILE A 57 11.67 -10.77 -14.66
N GLY A 58 12.57 -10.01 -15.30
CA GLY A 58 12.45 -9.65 -16.72
C GLY A 58 11.49 -8.47 -16.92
N THR A 59 11.12 -8.27 -18.20
CA THR A 59 10.20 -7.20 -18.62
C THR A 59 8.94 -7.74 -19.31
N ASP A 60 8.83 -9.08 -19.41
CA ASP A 60 7.78 -9.83 -20.11
C ASP A 60 6.61 -10.23 -19.19
N TYR A 61 6.33 -9.42 -18.18
CA TYR A 61 5.21 -9.60 -17.27
C TYR A 61 3.90 -9.03 -17.84
N ARG A 62 2.79 -9.49 -17.30
CA ARG A 62 1.45 -8.95 -17.56
C ARG A 62 1.11 -7.88 -16.51
N ILE A 63 0.13 -7.02 -16.84
CA ILE A 63 -0.35 -5.97 -15.92
C ILE A 63 -1.88 -6.01 -15.91
N ALA A 64 -2.46 -6.11 -14.72
CA ALA A 64 -3.89 -5.95 -14.51
C ALA A 64 -4.14 -5.02 -13.33
N ALA A 65 -4.85 -3.91 -13.56
CA ALA A 65 -5.16 -2.89 -12.55
C ALA A 65 -3.94 -2.49 -11.68
N GLY A 66 -2.78 -2.26 -12.31
CA GLY A 66 -1.55 -1.85 -11.63
C GLY A 66 -0.80 -2.97 -10.90
N ILE A 67 -1.28 -4.21 -10.96
CA ILE A 67 -0.57 -5.39 -10.47
C ILE A 67 0.24 -6.00 -11.61
N TYR A 68 1.55 -6.14 -11.41
CA TYR A 68 2.46 -6.80 -12.35
C TYR A 68 2.53 -8.28 -12.00
N TYR A 69 2.39 -9.18 -12.99
CA TYR A 69 2.38 -10.61 -12.69
C TYR A 69 2.93 -11.47 -13.83
N LYS A 70 3.58 -12.57 -13.45
CA LYS A 70 4.09 -13.56 -14.39
C LYS A 70 4.27 -14.91 -13.69
N ILE A 71 4.38 -15.98 -14.45
CA ILE A 71 4.83 -17.28 -13.97
C ILE A 71 6.35 -17.35 -14.16
N LEU A 72 7.06 -17.58 -13.06
CA LEU A 72 8.50 -17.80 -13.04
C LEU A 72 8.81 -19.28 -13.39
N ASP A 73 10.09 -19.58 -13.59
CA ASP A 73 10.56 -20.94 -13.69
C ASP A 73 10.09 -21.77 -12.49
N ASP A 74 10.04 -23.07 -12.60
CA ASP A 74 9.55 -23.98 -11.56
C ASP A 74 8.07 -23.82 -11.18
N ASN A 75 7.23 -23.22 -12.02
CA ASN A 75 5.81 -22.99 -11.78
C ASN A 75 5.53 -22.21 -10.49
N ILE A 76 6.23 -21.13 -10.28
CA ILE A 76 6.00 -20.18 -9.21
C ILE A 76 5.28 -18.95 -9.78
N GLY A 77 4.10 -18.63 -9.24
CA GLY A 77 3.44 -17.36 -9.54
C GLY A 77 4.17 -16.22 -8.85
N TYR A 78 4.38 -15.12 -9.56
CA TYR A 78 4.93 -13.89 -8.99
C TYR A 78 3.98 -12.73 -9.30
N MET A 79 3.59 -11.98 -8.27
CA MET A 79 2.85 -10.74 -8.45
C MET A 79 3.46 -9.62 -7.61
N ARG A 80 3.68 -8.46 -8.24
CA ARG A 80 4.15 -7.24 -7.58
C ARG A 80 3.03 -6.21 -7.52
N ILE A 81 2.83 -5.65 -6.34
CA ILE A 81 1.79 -4.65 -6.04
C ILE A 81 2.49 -3.38 -5.54
N PRO A 82 2.85 -2.45 -6.42
CA PRO A 82 3.59 -1.25 -6.04
C PRO A 82 2.72 -0.22 -5.31
N SER A 83 1.39 -0.35 -5.39
CA SER A 83 0.45 0.54 -4.70
C SER A 83 -0.93 -0.11 -4.57
N PHE A 84 -1.62 0.18 -3.48
CA PHE A 84 -3.03 -0.13 -3.31
C PHE A 84 -3.96 1.00 -3.82
N GLY A 85 -3.40 2.04 -4.42
CA GLY A 85 -4.16 3.15 -5.03
C GLY A 85 -4.84 2.80 -6.36
N SER A 86 -4.41 1.74 -7.04
CA SER A 86 -4.92 1.32 -8.35
C SER A 86 -6.32 0.67 -8.31
N GLN A 87 -6.83 0.35 -7.14
CA GLN A 87 -8.16 -0.19 -6.89
C GLN A 87 -8.52 -1.42 -7.78
N PRO A 88 -7.78 -2.52 -7.70
CA PRO A 88 -8.09 -3.72 -8.47
C PRO A 88 -9.46 -4.26 -8.06
N GLY A 89 -10.33 -4.51 -9.05
CA GLY A 89 -11.60 -5.17 -8.83
C GLY A 89 -11.46 -6.69 -8.68
N ASN A 90 -12.54 -7.36 -8.23
CA ASN A 90 -12.55 -8.81 -8.06
C ASN A 90 -12.17 -9.56 -9.35
N GLY A 91 -12.67 -9.12 -10.51
CA GLY A 91 -12.36 -9.74 -11.80
C GLY A 91 -10.87 -9.68 -12.15
N ASN A 92 -10.19 -8.55 -11.87
CA ASN A 92 -8.76 -8.43 -12.12
C ASN A 92 -7.95 -9.44 -11.28
N ILE A 93 -8.34 -9.62 -10.02
CA ILE A 93 -7.67 -10.58 -9.13
C ILE A 93 -8.01 -12.01 -9.54
N ASP A 94 -9.25 -12.28 -9.95
CA ASP A 94 -9.65 -13.59 -10.46
C ASP A 94 -8.83 -13.98 -11.69
N ASP A 95 -8.65 -13.08 -12.65
CA ASP A 95 -7.85 -13.31 -13.86
C ASP A 95 -6.38 -13.63 -13.51
N ILE A 96 -5.79 -12.89 -12.54
CA ILE A 96 -4.43 -13.14 -12.07
C ILE A 96 -4.34 -14.51 -11.39
N LEU A 97 -5.24 -14.83 -10.46
CA LEU A 97 -5.21 -16.10 -9.73
C LEU A 97 -5.54 -17.28 -10.64
N PHE A 98 -6.42 -17.09 -11.61
CA PHE A 98 -6.69 -18.09 -12.64
C PHE A 98 -5.45 -18.38 -13.47
N HIS A 99 -4.71 -17.34 -13.89
CA HIS A 99 -3.44 -17.49 -14.60
C HIS A 99 -2.41 -18.31 -13.79
N PHE A 100 -2.45 -18.21 -12.47
CA PHE A 100 -1.55 -18.95 -11.56
C PHE A 100 -2.06 -20.34 -11.14
N MET A 101 -3.20 -20.82 -11.65
CA MET A 101 -3.80 -22.07 -11.16
C MET A 101 -2.87 -23.28 -11.22
N SER A 102 -2.01 -23.37 -12.23
CA SER A 102 -1.01 -24.44 -12.39
C SER A 102 0.20 -24.27 -11.47
N CYS A 103 0.41 -23.06 -10.90
CA CYS A 103 1.57 -22.78 -10.06
C CYS A 103 1.49 -23.56 -8.75
N ARG A 104 2.65 -23.98 -8.22
CA ARG A 104 2.76 -24.69 -6.93
C ARG A 104 2.78 -23.75 -5.73
N SER A 105 3.20 -22.51 -5.92
CA SER A 105 3.29 -21.47 -4.89
C SER A 105 3.17 -20.09 -5.52
N LEU A 106 3.04 -19.06 -4.67
CA LEU A 106 2.92 -17.66 -5.08
C LEU A 106 3.90 -16.81 -4.28
N ILE A 107 4.56 -15.89 -4.96
CA ILE A 107 5.29 -14.79 -4.35
C ILE A 107 4.48 -13.51 -4.55
N ILE A 108 4.17 -12.82 -3.45
CA ILE A 108 3.54 -11.49 -3.45
C ILE A 108 4.59 -10.48 -3.03
N ASP A 109 4.95 -9.57 -3.93
CA ASP A 109 5.95 -8.55 -3.67
C ASP A 109 5.28 -7.20 -3.43
N VAL A 110 5.30 -6.74 -2.18
CA VAL A 110 4.82 -5.42 -1.76
C VAL A 110 5.95 -4.50 -1.33
N ARG A 111 7.18 -4.83 -1.67
CA ARG A 111 8.32 -3.93 -1.43
C ARG A 111 8.09 -2.62 -2.17
N GLU A 112 8.44 -1.51 -1.52
CA GLU A 112 8.17 -0.16 -2.02
C GLU A 112 6.67 0.16 -2.26
N ASN A 113 5.75 -0.62 -1.69
CA ASN A 113 4.34 -0.27 -1.75
C ASN A 113 4.08 0.97 -0.88
N GLY A 114 3.74 2.07 -1.51
CA GLY A 114 3.46 3.35 -0.84
C GLY A 114 2.09 3.42 -0.15
N GLY A 115 1.36 2.30 -0.04
CA GLY A 115 0.01 2.29 0.52
C GLY A 115 -1.08 2.58 -0.51
N GLY A 116 -2.20 3.13 -0.06
CA GLY A 116 -3.37 3.45 -0.88
C GLY A 116 -4.67 3.11 -0.16
N MET A 117 -5.64 2.53 -0.88
CA MET A 117 -6.97 2.22 -0.35
C MET A 117 -6.93 0.92 0.48
N MET A 118 -7.40 0.97 1.72
CA MET A 118 -7.55 -0.23 2.56
C MET A 118 -8.43 -1.28 1.88
N THR A 119 -9.51 -0.88 1.24
CA THR A 119 -10.42 -1.78 0.51
C THR A 119 -9.70 -2.59 -0.57
N SER A 120 -8.70 -2.02 -1.25
CA SER A 120 -7.89 -2.75 -2.24
C SER A 120 -7.04 -3.84 -1.57
N ALA A 121 -6.44 -3.53 -0.42
CA ALA A 121 -5.69 -4.51 0.35
C ALA A 121 -6.60 -5.61 0.92
N GLU A 122 -7.79 -5.25 1.41
CA GLU A 122 -8.79 -6.19 1.93
C GLU A 122 -9.30 -7.15 0.86
N ILE A 123 -9.66 -6.65 -0.33
CA ILE A 123 -10.09 -7.47 -1.47
C ILE A 123 -8.99 -8.49 -1.82
N LEU A 124 -7.74 -8.06 -1.87
CA LEU A 124 -6.63 -8.97 -2.13
C LEU A 124 -6.45 -9.99 -0.99
N ALA A 125 -6.36 -9.53 0.25
CA ALA A 125 -6.14 -10.39 1.43
C ALA A 125 -7.24 -11.44 1.60
N SER A 126 -8.49 -11.10 1.25
CA SER A 126 -9.64 -12.01 1.32
C SER A 126 -9.47 -13.29 0.47
N ARG A 127 -8.56 -13.25 -0.53
CA ARG A 127 -8.25 -14.39 -1.40
C ARG A 127 -7.36 -15.44 -0.75
N PHE A 128 -6.74 -15.11 0.39
CA PHE A 128 -5.73 -15.93 1.06
C PHE A 128 -6.15 -16.42 2.44
N VAL A 129 -7.32 -16.02 2.93
CA VAL A 129 -7.84 -16.48 4.23
C VAL A 129 -8.94 -17.53 4.04
N ASN A 130 -9.02 -18.49 4.98
CA ASN A 130 -10.00 -19.59 4.97
C ASN A 130 -11.13 -19.39 5.97
N LYS A 131 -10.97 -18.46 6.88
CA LYS A 131 -11.95 -18.10 7.91
C LYS A 131 -11.84 -16.61 8.21
N LYS A 132 -12.88 -16.07 8.84
CA LYS A 132 -12.83 -14.70 9.37
C LYS A 132 -11.61 -14.56 10.29
N THR A 133 -10.71 -13.65 9.93
CA THR A 133 -9.40 -13.48 10.58
C THR A 133 -9.27 -12.04 11.08
N LEU A 134 -8.98 -11.87 12.36
CA LEU A 134 -8.65 -10.55 12.92
C LEU A 134 -7.27 -10.15 12.40
N VAL A 135 -7.20 -8.97 11.77
CA VAL A 135 -5.97 -8.46 11.13
C VAL A 135 -5.43 -7.19 11.80
N GLY A 136 -6.21 -6.56 12.64
CA GLY A 136 -5.77 -5.36 13.33
C GLY A 136 -6.90 -4.65 14.07
N TYR A 137 -6.56 -3.46 14.52
CA TYR A 137 -7.48 -2.58 15.25
C TYR A 137 -7.38 -1.17 14.70
N MET A 138 -8.48 -0.44 14.75
CA MET A 138 -8.57 0.94 14.30
C MET A 138 -9.16 1.83 15.38
N GLN A 139 -8.61 3.03 15.52
CA GLN A 139 -9.16 4.11 16.33
C GLN A 139 -9.16 5.40 15.52
N HIS A 140 -10.11 6.26 15.79
CA HIS A 140 -10.20 7.59 15.21
C HIS A 140 -10.14 8.65 16.30
N LYS A 141 -9.55 9.77 15.98
CA LYS A 141 -9.58 10.97 16.83
C LYS A 141 -11.01 11.49 16.90
N THR A 142 -11.54 11.70 18.12
CA THR A 142 -12.93 12.13 18.34
C THR A 142 -13.05 13.53 18.93
N GLY A 143 -11.91 14.12 19.38
CA GLY A 143 -11.89 15.42 19.99
C GLY A 143 -10.52 16.09 19.96
N ARG A 144 -10.40 17.25 20.64
CA ARG A 144 -9.17 18.05 20.69
C ARG A 144 -8.19 17.61 21.78
N GLY A 145 -8.66 16.90 22.79
CA GLY A 145 -7.83 16.42 23.90
C GLY A 145 -6.85 15.36 23.43
N HIS A 146 -5.69 15.23 24.08
CA HIS A 146 -4.64 14.29 23.68
C HIS A 146 -5.15 12.84 23.58
N ASN A 147 -6.03 12.43 24.47
CA ASN A 147 -6.55 11.07 24.60
C ASN A 147 -7.98 10.88 24.03
N ASP A 148 -8.50 11.86 23.29
CA ASP A 148 -9.84 11.80 22.72
C ASP A 148 -9.86 10.89 21.50
N PHE A 149 -9.96 9.58 21.71
CA PHE A 149 -10.08 8.58 20.67
C PHE A 149 -11.40 7.82 20.76
N SER A 150 -11.86 7.29 19.64
CA SER A 150 -12.96 6.33 19.60
C SER A 150 -12.61 5.06 20.38
N LYS A 151 -13.61 4.22 20.66
CA LYS A 151 -13.34 2.85 21.09
C LYS A 151 -12.55 2.12 20.00
N LEU A 152 -11.69 1.21 20.45
CA LEU A 152 -10.94 0.32 19.57
C LEU A 152 -11.90 -0.53 18.76
N GLN A 153 -11.74 -0.54 17.43
CA GLN A 153 -12.56 -1.29 16.49
C GLN A 153 -11.73 -2.40 15.89
N GLU A 154 -12.17 -3.63 16.05
CA GLU A 154 -11.55 -4.81 15.44
C GLU A 154 -11.75 -4.81 13.92
N GLN A 155 -10.67 -5.06 13.19
CA GLN A 155 -10.67 -5.17 11.73
C GLN A 155 -10.52 -6.63 11.34
N TYR A 156 -11.44 -7.14 10.55
CA TYR A 156 -11.49 -8.52 10.12
C TYR A 156 -11.41 -8.63 8.60
N ILE A 157 -10.70 -9.65 8.13
CA ILE A 157 -10.77 -10.12 6.74
C ILE A 157 -11.62 -11.40 6.72
N GLU A 158 -12.61 -11.43 5.85
CA GLU A 158 -13.42 -12.61 5.59
C GLU A 158 -13.00 -13.27 4.27
N PRO A 159 -13.14 -14.61 4.17
CA PRO A 159 -12.83 -15.31 2.93
C PRO A 159 -13.68 -14.80 1.77
N SER A 160 -13.05 -14.52 0.66
CA SER A 160 -13.75 -14.13 -0.56
C SER A 160 -14.63 -15.26 -1.09
N SER A 161 -15.78 -14.93 -1.68
CA SER A 161 -16.61 -15.85 -2.47
C SER A 161 -16.07 -16.08 -3.90
N TYR A 162 -15.08 -15.30 -4.32
CA TYR A 162 -14.40 -15.41 -5.60
C TYR A 162 -13.23 -16.40 -5.55
N ILE A 163 -12.41 -16.49 -6.60
CA ILE A 163 -11.24 -17.37 -6.65
C ILE A 163 -10.32 -17.10 -5.46
N ARG A 164 -10.00 -18.14 -4.69
CA ARG A 164 -9.10 -18.08 -3.54
C ARG A 164 -7.86 -18.93 -3.79
N TRP A 165 -6.74 -18.49 -3.26
CA TRP A 165 -5.48 -19.20 -3.32
C TRP A 165 -5.25 -20.02 -2.04
N GLN A 166 -5.07 -21.33 -2.19
CA GLN A 166 -4.95 -22.27 -1.05
C GLN A 166 -3.58 -22.94 -0.99
N LYS A 167 -2.65 -22.56 -1.87
CA LYS A 167 -1.30 -23.11 -1.91
C LYS A 167 -0.33 -22.16 -1.18
N PRO A 168 0.93 -22.56 -0.93
CA PRO A 168 1.90 -21.73 -0.23
C PRO A 168 2.06 -20.33 -0.84
N VAL A 169 2.21 -19.32 0.04
CA VAL A 169 2.44 -17.93 -0.32
C VAL A 169 3.65 -17.41 0.45
N PHE A 170 4.52 -16.69 -0.25
CA PHE A 170 5.63 -15.92 0.32
C PHE A 170 5.39 -14.44 0.04
N VAL A 171 5.49 -13.61 1.08
CA VAL A 171 5.30 -12.16 0.94
C VAL A 171 6.64 -11.48 1.13
N LEU A 172 7.04 -10.67 0.15
CA LEU A 172 8.22 -9.82 0.22
C LEU A 172 7.80 -8.43 0.67
N THR A 173 8.39 -7.97 1.78
CA THR A 173 8.13 -6.64 2.38
C THR A 173 9.44 -5.87 2.56
N ASN A 174 9.33 -4.57 2.84
CA ASN A 174 10.46 -3.76 3.29
C ASN A 174 10.81 -4.08 4.75
#